data_4c179419c2dbb272e60ae34195333ad0
#
_entry.id   4c179419c2dbb272e60ae34195333ad0
#
_cell.length_a   1.000
_cell.length_b   1.000
_cell.length_c   1.000
_cell.angle_alpha   90.00
_cell.angle_beta   90.00
_cell.angle_gamma   90.00
#
_symmetry.space_group_name_H-M   'P 1'
#
loop_
_entity.id
_entity.type
_entity.pdbx_description
1 polymer ?
#
loop_
_entity_poly.entity_id
_entity_poly.type
_entity_poly.pdbx_seq_one_letter_code
_entity_poly.pdbx_strand_id
1 'polypeptide(L)'
;MPDTEGPTASPHSPSILVTGATGNLGREIAIRLAAQGARVRCLTRERGAARPGAEWVAGDLTDPGAVRRALVGIDAVFLIWPLLTSAPAHAMIAELAAAAPRVVYLSSSAVDDEAGEQSDPIVQVHAEMEALLHDAGLRPVVLRSDTLASNARGWVSQVRAGDVVSGPDMAPTAVVDERDVADAAVAVLLDDGGRLGGGPHVLTGPEVLGRSDQVVRLGAALGCDLRFAALAPDLARSRMLADGRPEPLVEALVAASERRPASRRITDHVERLAGRPAGTFARWALDHAPEFR
;
A
#
# COMPACT_ATOMS: atom_id res chain seq x y z
N MET A 1 -7.24 31.49 -47.18
CA MET A 1 -6.43 30.40 -46.70
C MET A 1 -7.15 29.82 -45.50
N PRO A 2 -7.76 28.65 -45.57
CA PRO A 2 -8.34 27.99 -44.37
C PRO A 2 -7.21 27.26 -43.67
N ASP A 3 -7.08 27.53 -42.36
CA ASP A 3 -6.20 26.84 -41.45
C ASP A 3 -6.59 25.36 -41.36
N THR A 4 -5.68 24.51 -41.78
CA THR A 4 -5.77 23.06 -41.56
C THR A 4 -5.41 22.79 -40.12
N GLU A 5 -6.41 22.75 -39.23
CA GLU A 5 -6.27 22.07 -37.94
C GLU A 5 -5.97 20.58 -38.21
N GLY A 6 -4.73 20.20 -37.90
CA GLY A 6 -4.34 18.81 -37.92
C GLY A 6 -5.18 18.01 -36.91
N PRO A 7 -5.36 16.70 -37.12
CA PRO A 7 -6.19 15.87 -36.22
C PRO A 7 -5.57 15.91 -34.83
N THR A 8 -6.29 16.50 -33.86
CA THR A 8 -6.01 16.35 -32.44
C THR A 8 -6.16 14.87 -32.13
N ALA A 9 -5.02 14.21 -31.84
CA ALA A 9 -5.05 12.83 -31.36
C ALA A 9 -5.98 12.77 -30.14
N SER A 10 -6.98 11.92 -30.21
CA SER A 10 -7.83 11.66 -29.05
C SER A 10 -6.93 11.27 -27.88
N PRO A 11 -7.14 11.81 -26.69
CA PRO A 11 -6.30 11.49 -25.54
C PRO A 11 -6.33 9.97 -25.31
N HIS A 12 -5.19 9.33 -25.44
CA HIS A 12 -5.05 7.89 -25.23
C HIS A 12 -5.32 7.61 -23.76
N SER A 13 -6.38 6.89 -23.44
CA SER A 13 -6.64 6.45 -22.06
C SER A 13 -5.53 5.50 -21.61
N PRO A 14 -4.73 5.83 -20.60
CA PRO A 14 -3.60 5.00 -20.18
C PRO A 14 -4.07 3.64 -19.67
N SER A 15 -3.30 2.60 -19.98
CA SER A 15 -3.51 1.23 -19.51
C SER A 15 -2.63 0.97 -18.31
N ILE A 16 -3.22 0.70 -17.16
CA ILE A 16 -2.50 0.60 -15.90
C ILE A 16 -2.72 -0.77 -15.27
N LEU A 17 -1.63 -1.46 -14.97
CA LEU A 17 -1.65 -2.69 -14.22
C LEU A 17 -1.57 -2.39 -12.72
N VAL A 18 -2.52 -2.92 -11.94
CA VAL A 18 -2.52 -2.84 -10.48
C VAL A 18 -2.30 -4.23 -9.91
N THR A 19 -1.24 -4.39 -9.12
CA THR A 19 -1.02 -5.60 -8.31
C THR A 19 -1.62 -5.41 -6.93
N GLY A 20 -1.97 -6.51 -6.24
CA GLY A 20 -2.61 -6.41 -4.93
C GLY A 20 -4.01 -5.77 -4.94
N ALA A 21 -4.71 -5.77 -6.08
CA ALA A 21 -6.00 -5.12 -6.27
C ALA A 21 -7.16 -5.72 -5.43
N THR A 22 -6.98 -6.87 -4.82
CA THR A 22 -7.92 -7.46 -3.86
C THR A 22 -7.75 -6.93 -2.43
N GLY A 23 -6.59 -6.32 -2.14
CA GLY A 23 -6.29 -5.70 -0.84
C GLY A 23 -6.91 -4.32 -0.67
N ASN A 24 -6.78 -3.76 0.55
CA ASN A 24 -7.38 -2.48 0.91
C ASN A 24 -6.92 -1.33 -0.01
N LEU A 25 -5.61 -1.16 -0.16
CA LEU A 25 -5.04 -0.07 -0.96
C LEU A 25 -5.20 -0.29 -2.47
N GLY A 26 -4.84 -1.49 -2.96
CA GLY A 26 -4.89 -1.77 -4.41
C GLY A 26 -6.31 -1.65 -4.98
N ARG A 27 -7.32 -2.01 -4.19
CA ARG A 27 -8.74 -1.82 -4.54
C ARG A 27 -9.09 -0.33 -4.68
N GLU A 28 -8.67 0.50 -3.73
CA GLU A 28 -8.92 1.94 -3.75
C GLU A 28 -8.27 2.59 -4.99
N ILE A 29 -7.06 2.16 -5.36
CA ILE A 29 -6.37 2.64 -6.55
C ILE A 29 -7.11 2.23 -7.82
N ALA A 30 -7.50 0.96 -7.94
CA ALA A 30 -8.19 0.45 -9.12
C ALA A 30 -9.53 1.19 -9.37
N ILE A 31 -10.31 1.43 -8.31
CA ILE A 31 -11.57 2.18 -8.37
C ILE A 31 -11.32 3.61 -8.86
N ARG A 32 -10.34 4.31 -8.31
CA ARG A 32 -10.04 5.72 -8.66
C ARG A 32 -9.49 5.86 -10.07
N LEU A 33 -8.61 4.96 -10.50
CA LEU A 33 -8.11 4.94 -11.88
C LEU A 33 -9.24 4.77 -12.88
N ALA A 34 -10.13 3.80 -12.64
CA ALA A 34 -11.31 3.57 -13.50
C ALA A 34 -12.25 4.78 -13.53
N ALA A 35 -12.46 5.45 -12.39
CA ALA A 35 -13.27 6.66 -12.31
C ALA A 35 -12.67 7.84 -13.08
N GLN A 36 -11.35 7.85 -13.28
CA GLN A 36 -10.65 8.86 -14.08
C GLN A 36 -10.45 8.44 -15.54
N GLY A 37 -11.10 7.36 -15.99
CA GLY A 37 -11.12 6.91 -17.38
C GLY A 37 -9.88 6.13 -17.82
N ALA A 38 -9.01 5.71 -16.91
CA ALA A 38 -7.92 4.80 -17.21
C ALA A 38 -8.44 3.37 -17.48
N ARG A 39 -7.76 2.65 -18.37
CA ARG A 39 -7.98 1.20 -18.55
C ARG A 39 -7.20 0.46 -17.47
N VAL A 40 -7.94 -0.15 -16.54
CA VAL A 40 -7.33 -0.82 -15.39
C VAL A 40 -7.29 -2.32 -15.62
N ARG A 41 -6.10 -2.90 -15.46
CA ARG A 41 -5.89 -4.34 -15.39
C ARG A 41 -5.43 -4.72 -14.00
N CYS A 42 -6.02 -5.76 -13.42
CA CYS A 42 -5.71 -6.25 -12.08
C CYS A 42 -5.15 -7.67 -12.16
N LEU A 43 -3.93 -7.88 -11.66
CA LEU A 43 -3.35 -9.22 -11.50
C LEU A 43 -3.72 -9.77 -10.14
N THR A 44 -4.33 -10.96 -10.09
CA THR A 44 -4.77 -11.61 -8.85
C THR A 44 -4.63 -13.12 -8.94
N ARG A 45 -4.34 -13.75 -7.80
CA ARG A 45 -4.34 -15.23 -7.68
C ARG A 45 -5.76 -15.81 -7.66
N GLU A 46 -6.74 -15.05 -7.22
CA GLU A 46 -8.11 -15.49 -7.03
C GLU A 46 -8.97 -15.25 -8.29
N ARG A 47 -9.52 -16.36 -8.82
CA ARG A 47 -10.50 -16.30 -9.90
C ARG A 47 -11.86 -15.90 -9.32
N GLY A 48 -12.36 -14.82 -9.34
CA GLY A 48 -13.70 -14.46 -8.81
C GLY A 48 -13.69 -13.16 -8.05
N ALA A 49 -12.51 -12.55 -7.89
CA ALA A 49 -12.39 -11.22 -7.37
C ALA A 49 -12.81 -10.13 -8.37
N ALA A 50 -13.22 -10.53 -9.58
CA ALA A 50 -13.56 -9.62 -10.67
C ALA A 50 -14.65 -8.63 -10.27
N ARG A 51 -14.38 -7.35 -10.50
CA ARG A 51 -15.32 -6.24 -10.25
C ARG A 51 -15.50 -5.43 -11.53
N PRO A 52 -16.66 -4.78 -11.72
CA PRO A 52 -16.88 -3.89 -12.86
C PRO A 52 -15.82 -2.79 -12.94
N GLY A 53 -15.46 -2.38 -14.16
CA GLY A 53 -14.52 -1.27 -14.41
C GLY A 53 -13.06 -1.66 -14.51
N ALA A 54 -12.70 -2.94 -14.38
CA ALA A 54 -11.33 -3.43 -14.56
C ALA A 54 -11.29 -4.77 -15.28
N GLU A 55 -10.21 -5.00 -16.04
CA GLU A 55 -9.85 -6.31 -16.58
C GLU A 55 -9.14 -7.12 -15.49
N TRP A 56 -9.58 -8.35 -15.23
CA TRP A 56 -9.01 -9.22 -14.22
C TRP A 56 -8.25 -10.38 -14.85
N VAL A 57 -6.94 -10.42 -14.58
CA VAL A 57 -6.03 -11.47 -15.07
C VAL A 57 -5.64 -12.36 -13.90
N ALA A 58 -5.92 -13.66 -14.04
CA ALA A 58 -5.50 -14.64 -13.04
C ALA A 58 -4.01 -14.96 -13.19
N GLY A 59 -3.25 -14.85 -12.11
CA GLY A 59 -1.83 -15.15 -12.06
C GLY A 59 -1.18 -14.76 -10.75
N ASP A 60 0.01 -15.29 -10.52
CA ASP A 60 0.85 -14.95 -9.38
C ASP A 60 2.01 -14.05 -9.84
N LEU A 61 2.42 -13.10 -9.01
CA LEU A 61 3.58 -12.25 -9.27
C LEU A 61 4.90 -13.05 -9.34
N THR A 62 4.94 -14.22 -8.75
CA THR A 62 6.10 -15.11 -8.81
C THR A 62 6.14 -15.98 -10.07
N ASP A 63 5.08 -15.97 -10.89
CA ASP A 63 5.05 -16.61 -12.22
C ASP A 63 5.40 -15.58 -13.32
N PRO A 64 6.62 -15.60 -13.88
CA PRO A 64 7.01 -14.64 -14.91
C PRO A 64 6.15 -14.74 -16.17
N GLY A 65 5.59 -15.90 -16.48
CA GLY A 65 4.67 -16.06 -17.60
C GLY A 65 3.33 -15.34 -17.37
N ALA A 66 2.80 -15.37 -16.15
CA ALA A 66 1.61 -14.60 -15.78
C ALA A 66 1.88 -13.10 -15.80
N VAL A 67 3.02 -12.66 -15.29
CA VAL A 67 3.46 -11.26 -15.30
C VAL A 67 3.60 -10.75 -16.73
N ARG A 68 4.28 -11.49 -17.61
CA ARG A 68 4.44 -11.14 -19.03
C ARG A 68 3.10 -10.96 -19.73
N ARG A 69 2.16 -11.89 -19.51
CA ARG A 69 0.79 -11.76 -20.07
C ARG A 69 0.06 -10.53 -19.53
N ALA A 70 0.21 -10.26 -18.23
CA ALA A 70 -0.44 -9.11 -17.62
C ALA A 70 0.12 -7.76 -18.11
N LEU A 71 1.39 -7.72 -18.54
CA LEU A 71 2.07 -6.51 -19.02
C LEU A 71 1.79 -6.14 -20.47
N VAL A 72 1.14 -7.00 -21.27
CA VAL A 72 0.87 -6.72 -22.68
C VAL A 72 0.02 -5.45 -22.82
N GLY A 73 0.57 -4.41 -23.46
CA GLY A 73 -0.12 -3.14 -23.72
C GLY A 73 -0.36 -2.29 -22.47
N ILE A 74 0.48 -2.42 -21.45
CA ILE A 74 0.45 -1.64 -20.21
C ILE A 74 1.42 -0.47 -20.30
N ASP A 75 0.95 0.74 -19.98
CA ASP A 75 1.72 1.98 -19.96
C ASP A 75 2.39 2.21 -18.59
N ALA A 76 1.71 1.83 -17.50
CA ALA A 76 2.22 1.97 -16.15
C ALA A 76 1.77 0.83 -15.22
N VAL A 77 2.58 0.58 -14.19
CA VAL A 77 2.30 -0.47 -13.18
C VAL A 77 2.31 0.16 -11.80
N PHE A 78 1.25 -0.10 -11.02
CA PHE A 78 1.28 0.07 -9.57
C PHE A 78 1.67 -1.26 -8.94
N LEU A 79 2.86 -1.31 -8.35
CA LEU A 79 3.44 -2.53 -7.80
C LEU A 79 3.32 -2.55 -6.28
N ILE A 80 2.55 -3.51 -5.76
CA ILE A 80 2.57 -3.95 -4.37
C ILE A 80 3.23 -5.31 -4.34
N TRP A 81 4.32 -5.45 -3.59
CA TRP A 81 4.97 -6.73 -3.36
C TRP A 81 4.40 -7.40 -2.10
N PRO A 82 3.78 -8.58 -2.19
CA PRO A 82 3.02 -9.16 -1.07
C PRO A 82 3.82 -10.12 -0.19
N LEU A 83 5.08 -10.43 -0.55
CA LEU A 83 5.89 -11.43 0.15
C LEU A 83 6.87 -10.76 1.13
N LEU A 84 7.26 -11.51 2.14
CA LEU A 84 8.26 -11.11 3.15
C LEU A 84 9.71 -11.49 2.75
N THR A 85 9.93 -11.77 1.47
CA THR A 85 11.23 -12.02 0.85
C THR A 85 11.24 -11.45 -0.55
N SER A 86 12.35 -10.89 -0.95
CA SER A 86 12.57 -10.35 -2.30
C SER A 86 13.04 -11.42 -3.30
N ALA A 87 13.49 -12.58 -2.83
CA ALA A 87 14.10 -13.62 -3.69
C ALA A 87 13.25 -14.00 -4.92
N PRO A 88 11.92 -14.21 -4.83
CA PRO A 88 11.10 -14.50 -6.01
C PRO A 88 10.87 -13.31 -6.95
N ALA A 89 11.23 -12.07 -6.56
CA ALA A 89 10.94 -10.87 -7.35
C ALA A 89 11.81 -10.75 -8.61
N HIS A 90 12.99 -11.37 -8.66
CA HIS A 90 13.94 -11.19 -9.76
C HIS A 90 13.34 -11.53 -11.14
N ALA A 91 12.57 -12.64 -11.22
CA ALA A 91 11.93 -13.03 -12.47
C ALA A 91 10.82 -12.05 -12.91
N MET A 92 10.02 -11.57 -11.95
CA MET A 92 9.01 -10.53 -12.20
C MET A 92 9.66 -9.22 -12.65
N ILE A 93 10.73 -8.79 -11.99
CA ILE A 93 11.46 -7.55 -12.32
C ILE A 93 12.08 -7.64 -13.72
N ALA A 94 12.58 -8.80 -14.12
CA ALA A 94 13.07 -9.01 -15.49
C ALA A 94 11.96 -8.81 -16.54
N GLU A 95 10.74 -9.29 -16.27
CA GLU A 95 9.60 -9.06 -17.18
C GLU A 95 9.17 -7.56 -17.19
N LEU A 96 9.22 -6.88 -16.05
CA LEU A 96 8.99 -5.42 -15.99
C LEU A 96 10.04 -4.66 -16.80
N ALA A 97 11.32 -5.00 -16.65
CA ALA A 97 12.40 -4.37 -17.40
C ALA A 97 12.28 -4.59 -18.91
N ALA A 98 11.88 -5.81 -19.33
CA ALA A 98 11.66 -6.14 -20.74
C ALA A 98 10.45 -5.40 -21.36
N ALA A 99 9.38 -5.21 -20.60
CA ALA A 99 8.18 -4.49 -21.05
C ALA A 99 8.33 -2.96 -20.91
N ALA A 100 9.24 -2.49 -20.06
CA ALA A 100 9.57 -1.08 -19.81
C ALA A 100 8.38 -0.14 -19.51
N PRO A 101 7.35 -0.56 -18.73
CA PRO A 101 6.31 0.35 -18.30
C PRO A 101 6.87 1.34 -17.26
N ARG A 102 6.16 2.46 -17.02
CA ARG A 102 6.42 3.25 -15.81
C ARG A 102 6.06 2.44 -14.58
N VAL A 103 6.89 2.46 -13.55
CA VAL A 103 6.63 1.71 -12.31
C VAL A 103 6.43 2.69 -11.17
N VAL A 104 5.33 2.54 -10.45
CA VAL A 104 5.07 3.17 -9.15
C VAL A 104 5.08 2.06 -8.10
N TYR A 105 6.01 2.11 -7.19
CA TYR A 105 6.22 1.06 -6.19
C TYR A 105 5.77 1.51 -4.80
N LEU A 106 4.94 0.71 -4.14
CA LEU A 106 4.56 0.90 -2.75
C LEU A 106 5.66 0.36 -1.83
N SER A 107 6.32 1.25 -1.11
CA SER A 107 7.35 0.95 -0.13
C SER A 107 6.95 1.40 1.27
N SER A 108 7.88 1.32 2.22
CA SER A 108 7.69 1.68 3.62
C SER A 108 8.42 2.98 3.98
N SER A 109 7.77 3.85 4.75
CA SER A 109 8.38 5.06 5.32
C SER A 109 9.50 4.75 6.33
N ALA A 110 9.55 3.51 6.82
CA ALA A 110 10.56 3.05 7.77
C ALA A 110 11.88 2.61 7.09
N VAL A 111 11.97 2.60 5.75
CA VAL A 111 13.22 2.36 5.04
C VAL A 111 14.21 3.47 5.39
N ASP A 112 15.37 3.05 5.88
CA ASP A 112 16.51 3.92 6.20
C ASP A 112 17.57 3.74 5.12
N ASP A 113 17.80 4.78 4.33
CA ASP A 113 18.73 4.77 3.20
C ASP A 113 20.21 4.70 3.65
N GLU A 114 20.50 4.98 4.93
CA GLU A 114 21.86 4.94 5.50
C GLU A 114 22.15 3.62 6.20
N ALA A 115 21.11 2.81 6.48
CA ALA A 115 21.27 1.56 7.20
C ALA A 115 21.75 0.42 6.28
N GLY A 116 22.79 -0.30 6.71
CA GLY A 116 23.24 -1.53 6.02
C GLY A 116 22.26 -2.69 6.20
N GLU A 117 21.53 -2.72 7.32
CA GLU A 117 20.46 -3.68 7.63
C GLU A 117 19.28 -2.93 8.22
N GLN A 118 18.08 -3.23 7.74
CA GLN A 118 16.86 -2.55 8.17
C GLN A 118 16.37 -3.04 9.55
N SER A 119 15.50 -2.26 10.19
CA SER A 119 15.02 -2.53 11.55
C SER A 119 14.32 -3.89 11.72
N ASP A 120 13.61 -4.33 10.71
CA ASP A 120 12.81 -5.55 10.74
C ASP A 120 12.59 -6.14 9.33
N PRO A 121 12.16 -7.43 9.22
CA PRO A 121 12.03 -8.11 7.94
C PRO A 121 11.05 -7.45 6.95
N ILE A 122 10.02 -6.74 7.44
CA ILE A 122 9.07 -6.04 6.55
C ILE A 122 9.75 -4.86 5.87
N VAL A 123 10.52 -4.08 6.63
CA VAL A 123 11.26 -2.94 6.07
C VAL A 123 12.40 -3.43 5.18
N GLN A 124 13.06 -4.52 5.57
CA GLN A 124 14.14 -5.12 4.78
C GLN A 124 13.68 -5.50 3.38
N VAL A 125 12.55 -6.18 3.24
CA VAL A 125 12.05 -6.56 1.90
C VAL A 125 11.68 -5.33 1.05
N HIS A 126 11.20 -4.25 1.65
CA HIS A 126 10.93 -3.02 0.92
C HIS A 126 12.21 -2.37 0.39
N ALA A 127 13.26 -2.28 1.21
CA ALA A 127 14.55 -1.75 0.79
C ALA A 127 15.19 -2.60 -0.33
N GLU A 128 15.14 -3.92 -0.19
CA GLU A 128 15.61 -4.85 -1.23
C GLU A 128 14.85 -4.70 -2.55
N MET A 129 13.54 -4.53 -2.49
CA MET A 129 12.72 -4.32 -3.69
C MET A 129 13.03 -2.99 -4.37
N GLU A 130 13.25 -1.89 -3.61
CA GLU A 130 13.69 -0.62 -4.18
C GLU A 130 15.02 -0.79 -4.91
N ALA A 131 15.99 -1.46 -4.29
CA ALA A 131 17.30 -1.73 -4.89
C ALA A 131 17.18 -2.59 -6.17
N LEU A 132 16.44 -3.69 -6.12
CA LEU A 132 16.25 -4.59 -7.27
C LEU A 132 15.60 -3.89 -8.46
N LEU A 133 14.60 -3.03 -8.23
CA LEU A 133 13.97 -2.24 -9.29
C LEU A 133 14.95 -1.25 -9.91
N HIS A 134 15.77 -0.61 -9.09
CA HIS A 134 16.79 0.33 -9.54
C HIS A 134 17.89 -0.39 -10.35
N ASP A 135 18.42 -1.51 -9.84
CA ASP A 135 19.50 -2.27 -10.46
C ASP A 135 19.10 -2.90 -11.81
N ALA A 136 17.79 -3.16 -11.98
CA ALA A 136 17.23 -3.59 -13.26
C ALA A 136 17.09 -2.45 -14.29
N GLY A 137 17.55 -1.24 -13.96
CA GLY A 137 17.44 -0.06 -14.83
C GLY A 137 16.06 0.57 -14.85
N LEU A 138 15.11 0.06 -14.08
CA LEU A 138 13.83 0.71 -13.85
C LEU A 138 14.05 1.95 -12.97
N ARG A 139 13.28 3.01 -13.23
CA ARG A 139 13.30 4.23 -12.41
C ARG A 139 11.93 4.40 -11.76
N PRO A 140 11.63 3.59 -10.73
CA PRO A 140 10.31 3.64 -10.12
C PRO A 140 10.09 4.96 -9.40
N VAL A 141 8.86 5.45 -9.44
CA VAL A 141 8.42 6.42 -8.43
C VAL A 141 8.10 5.62 -7.17
N VAL A 142 8.84 5.85 -6.10
CA VAL A 142 8.69 5.12 -4.85
C VAL A 142 7.77 5.89 -3.91
N LEU A 143 6.68 5.25 -3.49
CA LEU A 143 5.76 5.76 -2.48
C LEU A 143 6.02 5.04 -1.16
N ARG A 144 6.79 5.63 -0.28
CA ARG A 144 7.09 5.12 1.07
C ARG A 144 5.94 5.49 2.01
N SER A 145 4.98 4.59 2.12
CA SER A 145 3.82 4.78 2.99
C SER A 145 4.15 4.50 4.45
N ASP A 146 3.63 5.33 5.35
CA ASP A 146 3.57 5.01 6.77
C ASP A 146 2.48 3.95 7.04
N THR A 147 2.29 3.56 8.29
CA THR A 147 1.30 2.57 8.70
C THR A 147 -0.09 2.94 8.18
N LEU A 148 -0.69 2.04 7.40
CA LEU A 148 -2.02 2.28 6.84
C LEU A 148 -3.10 2.20 7.93
N ALA A 149 -4.03 3.13 7.94
CA ALA A 149 -5.19 3.13 8.85
C ALA A 149 -6.02 1.85 8.71
N SER A 150 -6.12 1.30 7.49
CA SER A 150 -6.82 0.04 7.21
C SER A 150 -6.25 -1.19 7.92
N ASN A 151 -5.06 -1.12 8.51
CA ASN A 151 -4.53 -2.18 9.37
C ASN A 151 -5.43 -2.40 10.61
N ALA A 152 -6.18 -1.38 11.05
CA ALA A 152 -7.16 -1.49 12.11
C ALA A 152 -8.31 -2.47 11.79
N ARG A 153 -8.56 -2.80 10.52
CA ARG A 153 -9.53 -3.85 10.14
C ARG A 153 -9.19 -5.21 10.74
N GLY A 154 -7.91 -5.45 11.07
CA GLY A 154 -7.48 -6.63 11.81
C GLY A 154 -8.04 -6.74 13.23
N TRP A 155 -8.70 -5.70 13.74
CA TRP A 155 -9.32 -5.66 15.06
C TRP A 155 -10.84 -5.92 15.03
N VAL A 156 -11.46 -6.04 13.87
CA VAL A 156 -12.93 -6.19 13.71
C VAL A 156 -13.49 -7.29 14.59
N SER A 157 -12.88 -8.48 14.60
CA SER A 157 -13.34 -9.62 15.42
C SER A 157 -13.24 -9.32 16.91
N GLN A 158 -12.21 -8.64 17.37
CA GLN A 158 -12.01 -8.28 18.76
C GLN A 158 -12.99 -7.20 19.22
N VAL A 159 -13.20 -6.18 18.40
CA VAL A 159 -14.17 -5.09 18.66
C VAL A 159 -15.60 -5.61 18.74
N ARG A 160 -15.96 -6.56 17.87
CA ARG A 160 -17.28 -7.23 17.93
C ARG A 160 -17.44 -8.15 19.15
N ALA A 161 -16.34 -8.66 19.68
CA ALA A 161 -16.34 -9.54 20.84
C ALA A 161 -16.35 -8.82 22.19
N GLY A 162 -15.96 -7.53 22.23
CA GLY A 162 -15.90 -6.78 23.49
C GLY A 162 -15.21 -5.43 23.37
N ASP A 163 -14.79 -4.90 24.51
CA ASP A 163 -14.22 -3.56 24.68
C ASP A 163 -12.67 -3.53 24.66
N VAL A 164 -12.02 -4.68 24.50
CA VAL A 164 -10.56 -4.80 24.53
C VAL A 164 -10.01 -5.26 23.20
N VAL A 165 -9.16 -4.45 22.61
CA VAL A 165 -8.30 -4.81 21.48
C VAL A 165 -6.92 -5.17 22.01
N SER A 166 -6.39 -6.33 21.67
CA SER A 166 -5.08 -6.78 22.14
C SER A 166 -4.17 -7.21 21.00
N GLY A 167 -2.89 -7.00 21.18
CA GLY A 167 -1.87 -7.37 20.19
C GLY A 167 -0.48 -6.87 20.58
N PRO A 168 0.53 -7.07 19.70
CA PRO A 168 1.85 -6.52 19.94
C PRO A 168 1.77 -4.99 19.97
N ASP A 169 2.48 -4.37 20.89
CA ASP A 169 2.58 -2.91 20.90
C ASP A 169 3.58 -2.47 19.82
N MET A 170 3.12 -1.61 18.93
CA MET A 170 3.94 -1.08 17.84
C MET A 170 4.35 0.34 18.17
N ALA A 171 5.58 0.69 17.86
CA ALA A 171 6.06 2.05 18.00
C ALA A 171 5.12 3.05 17.28
N PRO A 172 4.86 4.24 17.86
CA PRO A 172 4.00 5.25 17.26
C PRO A 172 4.53 5.71 15.90
N THR A 173 3.63 5.89 14.94
CA THR A 173 3.93 6.34 13.58
C THR A 173 2.87 7.32 13.08
N ALA A 174 3.16 8.02 11.99
CA ALA A 174 2.21 8.95 11.36
C ALA A 174 1.20 8.20 10.47
N VAL A 175 0.24 7.52 11.12
CA VAL A 175 -0.76 6.66 10.47
C VAL A 175 -1.49 7.38 9.34
N VAL A 176 -1.45 6.82 8.13
CA VAL A 176 -2.03 7.39 6.92
C VAL A 176 -3.26 6.62 6.44
N ASP A 177 -4.27 7.35 5.97
CA ASP A 177 -5.43 6.74 5.32
C ASP A 177 -5.02 6.10 3.98
N GLU A 178 -5.40 4.86 3.73
CA GLU A 178 -5.12 4.18 2.46
C GLU A 178 -5.71 4.92 1.26
N ARG A 179 -6.77 5.72 1.46
CA ARG A 179 -7.38 6.55 0.42
C ARG A 179 -6.49 7.71 0.02
N ASP A 180 -5.73 8.27 0.95
CA ASP A 180 -4.74 9.33 0.68
C ASP A 180 -3.55 8.78 -0.11
N VAL A 181 -3.10 7.58 0.26
CA VAL A 181 -2.05 6.88 -0.50
C VAL A 181 -2.55 6.53 -1.90
N ALA A 182 -3.82 6.13 -2.04
CA ALA A 182 -4.42 5.83 -3.33
C ALA A 182 -4.53 7.08 -4.22
N ASP A 183 -4.96 8.22 -3.66
CA ASP A 183 -5.05 9.49 -4.40
C ASP A 183 -3.66 9.93 -4.88
N ALA A 184 -2.64 9.84 -4.02
CA ALA A 184 -1.26 10.13 -4.38
C ALA A 184 -0.72 9.19 -5.48
N ALA A 185 -0.99 7.88 -5.36
CA ALA A 185 -0.59 6.89 -6.37
C ALA A 185 -1.25 7.15 -7.72
N VAL A 186 -2.54 7.46 -7.72
CA VAL A 186 -3.31 7.77 -8.96
C VAL A 186 -2.76 9.03 -9.62
N ALA A 187 -2.47 10.08 -8.86
CA ALA A 187 -1.88 11.30 -9.39
C ALA A 187 -0.55 11.02 -10.10
N VAL A 188 0.33 10.20 -9.48
CA VAL A 188 1.62 9.81 -10.08
C VAL A 188 1.42 8.92 -11.32
N LEU A 189 0.49 7.96 -11.27
CA LEU A 189 0.22 7.03 -12.38
C LEU A 189 -0.36 7.74 -13.62
N LEU A 190 -1.08 8.83 -13.42
CA LEU A 190 -1.69 9.63 -14.50
C LEU A 190 -0.85 10.84 -14.91
N ASP A 191 0.29 11.08 -14.26
CA ASP A 191 1.19 12.20 -14.62
C ASP A 191 2.03 11.88 -15.87
N ASP A 192 1.49 12.18 -17.04
CA ASP A 192 2.16 11.95 -18.34
C ASP A 192 3.44 12.80 -18.51
N GLY A 193 3.55 13.91 -17.80
CA GLY A 193 4.70 14.81 -17.86
C GLY A 193 5.87 14.41 -16.97
N GLY A 194 5.74 13.39 -16.12
CA GLY A 194 6.77 12.99 -15.16
C GLY A 194 7.13 14.07 -14.11
N ARG A 195 6.25 15.05 -13.91
CA ARG A 195 6.48 16.19 -13.00
C ARG A 195 6.43 15.76 -11.53
N LEU A 196 5.70 14.67 -11.25
CA LEU A 196 5.58 14.06 -9.94
C LEU A 196 6.61 12.94 -9.72
N GLY A 197 7.50 12.73 -10.68
CA GLY A 197 8.68 11.86 -10.53
C GLY A 197 9.75 12.50 -9.64
N GLY A 198 10.75 11.68 -9.29
CA GLY A 198 11.86 12.10 -8.43
C GLY A 198 11.82 11.33 -7.11
N GLY A 199 12.87 11.34 -6.32
CA GLY A 199 13.10 10.56 -5.09
C GLY A 199 11.91 9.94 -4.36
N PRO A 200 12.09 9.25 -3.27
CA PRO A 200 10.97 8.62 -2.58
C PRO A 200 10.02 9.67 -1.98
N HIS A 201 8.72 9.49 -2.22
CA HIS A 201 7.68 10.28 -1.57
C HIS A 201 7.25 9.57 -0.28
N VAL A 202 7.44 10.23 0.84
CA VAL A 202 7.03 9.67 2.15
C VAL A 202 5.62 10.12 2.47
N LEU A 203 4.68 9.18 2.45
CA LEU A 203 3.26 9.44 2.64
C LEU A 203 2.87 9.19 4.09
N THR A 204 2.45 10.24 4.77
CA THR A 204 2.08 10.21 6.19
C THR A 204 0.70 10.79 6.41
N GLY A 205 0.05 10.35 7.48
CA GLY A 205 -1.07 11.08 8.04
C GLY A 205 -0.61 12.33 8.80
N PRO A 206 -1.57 13.13 9.29
CA PRO A 206 -1.27 14.40 9.95
C PRO A 206 -0.90 14.26 11.43
N GLU A 207 -0.93 13.04 11.99
CA GLU A 207 -0.78 12.77 13.42
C GLU A 207 0.03 11.50 13.67
N VAL A 208 0.91 11.56 14.67
CA VAL A 208 1.65 10.39 15.16
C VAL A 208 0.81 9.66 16.21
N LEU A 209 0.49 8.39 15.96
CA LEU A 209 -0.41 7.59 16.78
C LEU A 209 0.19 6.24 17.14
N GLY A 210 0.13 5.89 18.41
CA GLY A 210 0.34 4.52 18.88
C GLY A 210 -0.93 3.67 18.73
N ARG A 211 -0.84 2.39 19.06
CA ARG A 211 -1.98 1.47 19.02
C ARG A 211 -3.10 1.90 19.97
N SER A 212 -2.74 2.35 21.18
CA SER A 212 -3.70 2.85 22.17
C SER A 212 -4.48 4.05 21.63
N ASP A 213 -3.81 5.01 20.98
CA ASP A 213 -4.47 6.20 20.41
C ASP A 213 -5.46 5.82 19.32
N GLN A 214 -5.06 4.89 18.44
CA GLN A 214 -5.91 4.40 17.35
C GLN A 214 -7.16 3.70 17.91
N VAL A 215 -7.00 2.83 18.92
CA VAL A 215 -8.12 2.10 19.53
C VAL A 215 -9.10 3.05 20.24
N VAL A 216 -8.60 4.03 20.98
CA VAL A 216 -9.43 5.05 21.63
C VAL A 216 -10.24 5.87 20.60
N ARG A 217 -9.61 6.28 19.49
CA ARG A 217 -10.30 7.00 18.41
C ARG A 217 -11.32 6.14 17.68
N LEU A 218 -11.03 4.86 17.50
CA LEU A 218 -12.00 3.91 16.94
C LEU A 218 -13.21 3.75 17.88
N GLY A 219 -12.98 3.63 19.20
CA GLY A 219 -14.03 3.57 20.20
C GLY A 219 -14.93 4.82 20.15
N ALA A 220 -14.33 6.01 20.08
CA ALA A 220 -15.08 7.27 19.94
C ALA A 220 -15.95 7.27 18.66
N ALA A 221 -15.46 6.78 17.54
CA ALA A 221 -16.21 6.66 16.29
C ALA A 221 -17.37 5.65 16.37
N LEU A 222 -17.23 4.62 17.21
CA LEU A 222 -18.24 3.59 17.44
C LEU A 222 -19.26 3.98 18.55
N GLY A 223 -18.94 5.02 19.34
CA GLY A 223 -19.74 5.44 20.50
C GLY A 223 -19.57 4.49 21.70
N CYS A 224 -18.42 3.85 21.85
CA CYS A 224 -18.11 2.95 22.98
C CYS A 224 -16.68 3.16 23.48
N ASP A 225 -16.41 2.71 24.70
CA ASP A 225 -15.09 2.78 25.32
C ASP A 225 -14.27 1.55 24.93
N LEU A 226 -13.38 1.73 23.94
CA LEU A 226 -12.40 0.71 23.60
C LEU A 226 -11.06 1.00 24.27
N ARG A 227 -10.35 -0.04 24.66
CA ARG A 227 -9.00 0.03 25.23
C ARG A 227 -8.06 -0.93 24.56
N PHE A 228 -6.82 -0.55 24.44
CA PHE A 228 -5.76 -1.40 23.93
C PHE A 228 -5.04 -2.09 25.07
N ALA A 229 -4.83 -3.41 24.94
CA ALA A 229 -4.02 -4.22 25.84
C ALA A 229 -2.78 -4.73 25.09
N ALA A 230 -1.63 -4.15 25.40
CA ALA A 230 -0.35 -4.61 24.87
C ALA A 230 -0.06 -6.03 25.36
N LEU A 231 0.31 -6.92 24.45
CA LEU A 231 0.72 -8.29 24.74
C LEU A 231 2.23 -8.40 24.67
N ALA A 232 2.82 -9.18 25.61
CA ALA A 232 4.21 -9.59 25.49
C ALA A 232 4.44 -10.36 24.16
N PRO A 233 5.63 -10.29 23.56
CA PRO A 233 5.92 -10.84 22.23
C PRO A 233 5.48 -12.30 22.04
N ASP A 234 5.78 -13.18 23.01
CA ASP A 234 5.42 -14.61 22.92
C ASP A 234 3.91 -14.84 22.98
N LEU A 235 3.20 -14.06 23.79
CA LEU A 235 1.74 -14.14 23.86
C LEU A 235 1.09 -13.58 22.59
N ALA A 236 1.62 -12.48 22.07
CA ALA A 236 1.18 -11.90 20.79
C ALA A 236 1.37 -12.89 19.64
N ARG A 237 2.55 -13.55 19.57
CA ARG A 237 2.85 -14.62 18.63
C ARG A 237 1.82 -15.75 18.71
N SER A 238 1.65 -16.33 19.88
CA SER A 238 0.75 -17.46 20.10
C SER A 238 -0.69 -17.12 19.68
N ARG A 239 -1.16 -15.93 20.01
CA ARG A 239 -2.51 -15.48 19.67
C ARG A 239 -2.68 -15.24 18.18
N MET A 240 -1.74 -14.60 17.53
CA MET A 240 -1.79 -14.38 16.07
C MET A 240 -1.77 -15.69 15.28
N LEU A 241 -1.00 -16.69 15.72
CA LEU A 241 -1.00 -18.04 15.14
C LEU A 241 -2.35 -18.73 15.35
N ALA A 242 -2.93 -18.63 16.55
CA ALA A 242 -4.25 -19.20 16.87
C ALA A 242 -5.37 -18.53 16.03
N ASP A 243 -5.22 -17.24 15.69
CA ASP A 243 -6.13 -16.52 14.80
C ASP A 243 -5.94 -16.91 13.31
N GLY A 244 -5.05 -17.87 12.99
CA GLY A 244 -4.83 -18.41 11.66
C GLY A 244 -3.92 -17.55 10.78
N ARG A 245 -3.16 -16.60 11.32
CA ARG A 245 -2.20 -15.82 10.54
C ARG A 245 -1.00 -16.69 10.13
N PRO A 246 -0.49 -16.52 8.91
CA PRO A 246 0.71 -17.25 8.46
C PRO A 246 1.91 -16.99 9.38
N GLU A 247 2.61 -18.05 9.77
CA GLU A 247 3.77 -17.95 10.67
C GLU A 247 4.82 -16.93 10.22
N PRO A 248 5.24 -16.85 8.94
CA PRO A 248 6.22 -15.83 8.51
C PRO A 248 5.75 -14.41 8.77
N LEU A 249 4.45 -14.12 8.61
CA LEU A 249 3.88 -12.82 8.91
C LEU A 249 3.88 -12.54 10.41
N VAL A 250 3.56 -13.54 11.23
CA VAL A 250 3.56 -13.40 12.69
C VAL A 250 4.97 -13.07 13.19
N GLU A 251 5.98 -13.80 12.73
CA GLU A 251 7.38 -13.54 13.11
C GLU A 251 7.83 -12.14 12.67
N ALA A 252 7.48 -11.71 11.47
CA ALA A 252 7.81 -10.36 10.98
C ALA A 252 7.12 -9.26 11.81
N LEU A 253 5.86 -9.46 12.21
CA LEU A 253 5.13 -8.50 13.04
C LEU A 253 5.67 -8.44 14.48
N VAL A 254 6.06 -9.57 15.06
CA VAL A 254 6.73 -9.60 16.37
C VAL A 254 8.07 -8.88 16.30
N ALA A 255 8.91 -9.20 15.32
CA ALA A 255 10.18 -8.52 15.13
C ALA A 255 10.02 -7.01 14.94
N ALA A 256 9.01 -6.58 14.15
CA ALA A 256 8.70 -5.17 13.97
C ALA A 256 8.25 -4.49 15.27
N SER A 257 7.50 -5.18 16.13
CA SER A 257 7.07 -4.62 17.42
C SER A 257 8.23 -4.40 18.39
N GLU A 258 9.29 -5.21 18.28
CA GLU A 258 10.46 -5.12 19.17
C GLU A 258 11.53 -4.15 18.64
N ARG A 259 11.67 -4.02 17.32
CA ARG A 259 12.84 -3.39 16.71
C ARG A 259 12.55 -2.10 15.95
N ARG A 260 11.32 -1.94 15.40
CA ARG A 260 11.00 -0.76 14.60
C ARG A 260 10.99 0.49 15.47
N PRO A 261 11.80 1.52 15.16
CA PRO A 261 11.79 2.76 15.93
C PRO A 261 10.49 3.54 15.73
N ALA A 262 10.13 4.34 16.72
CA ALA A 262 9.05 5.30 16.59
C ALA A 262 9.42 6.36 15.53
N SER A 263 8.46 6.69 14.66
CA SER A 263 8.61 7.75 13.69
C SER A 263 7.71 8.94 14.05
N ARG A 264 8.32 10.12 14.15
CA ARG A 264 7.60 11.39 14.31
C ARG A 264 7.57 12.21 13.02
N ARG A 265 7.99 11.59 11.92
CA ARG A 265 8.05 12.26 10.62
C ARG A 265 6.64 12.48 10.08
N ILE A 266 6.27 13.73 9.90
CA ILE A 266 5.07 14.16 9.18
C ILE A 266 5.53 14.94 7.97
N THR A 267 4.96 14.64 6.80
CA THR A 267 5.31 15.27 5.52
C THR A 267 4.09 15.88 4.86
N ASP A 268 4.32 16.77 3.90
CA ASP A 268 3.32 17.36 3.03
C ASP A 268 3.13 16.59 1.70
N HIS A 269 3.75 15.43 1.56
CA HIS A 269 3.79 14.72 0.27
C HIS A 269 2.42 14.23 -0.18
N VAL A 270 1.51 13.86 0.74
CA VAL A 270 0.11 13.56 0.39
C VAL A 270 -0.53 14.80 -0.24
N GLU A 271 -0.42 15.96 0.40
CA GLU A 271 -1.02 17.20 -0.10
C GLU A 271 -0.43 17.62 -1.45
N ARG A 272 0.88 17.51 -1.60
CA ARG A 272 1.57 17.84 -2.87
C ARG A 272 1.18 16.95 -4.03
N LEU A 273 0.94 15.65 -3.78
CA LEU A 273 0.57 14.68 -4.82
C LEU A 273 -0.93 14.65 -5.07
N ALA A 274 -1.74 14.60 -3.99
CA ALA A 274 -3.19 14.45 -4.09
C ALA A 274 -3.96 15.79 -4.19
N GLY A 275 -3.28 16.92 -3.98
CA GLY A 275 -3.87 18.27 -4.04
C GLY A 275 -4.79 18.60 -2.84
N ARG A 276 -4.75 17.80 -1.78
CA ARG A 276 -5.49 18.02 -0.54
C ARG A 276 -4.72 17.48 0.67
N PRO A 277 -4.94 18.04 1.87
CA PRO A 277 -4.32 17.54 3.09
C PRO A 277 -4.68 16.08 3.37
N ALA A 278 -3.78 15.37 4.05
CA ALA A 278 -4.02 14.01 4.52
C ALA A 278 -5.16 13.97 5.56
N GLY A 279 -6.00 12.94 5.48
CA GLY A 279 -7.07 12.69 6.43
C GLY A 279 -6.57 12.21 7.79
N THR A 280 -7.35 12.47 8.86
CA THR A 280 -7.04 11.96 10.20
C THR A 280 -7.51 10.52 10.37
N PHE A 281 -6.88 9.76 11.27
CA PHE A 281 -7.35 8.43 11.66
C PHE A 281 -8.78 8.47 12.25
N ALA A 282 -9.12 9.53 12.98
CA ALA A 282 -10.47 9.71 13.51
C ALA A 282 -11.53 9.78 12.39
N ARG A 283 -11.22 10.48 11.30
CA ARG A 283 -12.11 10.53 10.12
C ARG A 283 -12.22 9.17 9.45
N TRP A 284 -11.09 8.47 9.25
CA TRP A 284 -11.08 7.11 8.73
C TRP A 284 -11.97 6.18 9.58
N ALA A 285 -11.83 6.24 10.90
CA ALA A 285 -12.60 5.42 11.84
C ALA A 285 -14.11 5.68 11.75
N LEU A 286 -14.54 6.95 11.61
CA LEU A 286 -15.94 7.31 11.40
C LEU A 286 -16.49 6.73 10.10
N ASP A 287 -15.75 6.87 9.00
CA ASP A 287 -16.18 6.41 7.68
C ASP A 287 -16.28 4.86 7.62
N HIS A 288 -15.48 4.16 8.42
CA HIS A 288 -15.40 2.68 8.45
C HIS A 288 -16.09 2.05 9.67
N ALA A 289 -16.72 2.87 10.53
CA ALA A 289 -17.44 2.39 11.71
C ALA A 289 -18.44 1.24 11.42
N PRO A 290 -19.18 1.20 10.28
CA PRO A 290 -20.07 0.10 9.96
C PRO A 290 -19.36 -1.26 9.82
N GLU A 291 -18.08 -1.29 9.49
CA GLU A 291 -17.31 -2.53 9.35
C GLU A 291 -17.04 -3.21 10.71
N PHE A 292 -17.09 -2.46 11.80
CA PHE A 292 -16.79 -2.92 13.17
C PHE A 292 -18.03 -3.28 14.00
N ARG A 293 -19.23 -3.05 13.49
CA ARG A 293 -20.51 -3.36 14.13
C ARG A 293 -21.04 -4.74 13.79
#